data_3b9f9f699d3badc8de0895fe9e240cce
#
_entry.id   3b9f9f699d3badc8de0895fe9e240cce
#
_cell.length_a   1.000
_cell.length_b   1.000
_cell.length_c   1.000
_cell.angle_alpha   90.00
_cell.angle_beta   90.00
_cell.angle_gamma   90.00
#
_symmetry.space_group_name_H-M   'P 1'
#
loop_
_entity.id
_entity.type
_entity.pdbx_description
1 polymer ?
#
loop_
_entity_poly.entity_id
_entity_poly.type
_entity_poly.pdbx_seq_one_letter_code
_entity_poly.pdbx_strand_id
1 'polypeptide(L)'
;SSSSKSEFDFIASLRQRVTSSALKSESLIAGIGDVAAVFRSSAGKEMVITADLLVEDIDFRRTTTPPYLLGHKSLAVSLSDIAAMGARPMWSLISIGVPEDVWQTEFVNHFYDGLLELANHYGVNLIGGDTSRTNESIVIDSVVAGECAAGAAVMRSGAKPGDQIFVTGSLGAAAAGLRLIERGAHLAEQNLADEDSQKLDHVLIRQLRPEPRVGWGIVLGEERLATAMI
;
A
#
# COMPACT_ATOMS: atom_id res chain seq x y z
N SER A 1 -25.06 -22.24 13.12
CA SER A 1 -24.28 -21.62 12.05
C SER A 1 -23.82 -20.26 12.54
N SER A 2 -22.58 -20.16 13.04
CA SER A 2 -21.94 -18.88 13.30
C SER A 2 -21.63 -18.24 11.94
N SER A 3 -22.34 -17.19 11.57
CA SER A 3 -21.93 -16.34 10.45
C SER A 3 -20.52 -15.83 10.76
N SER A 4 -19.55 -16.18 9.93
CA SER A 4 -18.20 -15.60 10.03
C SER A 4 -18.36 -14.08 9.85
N LYS A 5 -17.98 -13.31 10.86
CA LYS A 5 -17.97 -11.84 10.76
C LYS A 5 -17.00 -11.49 9.63
N SER A 6 -17.46 -10.73 8.64
CA SER A 6 -16.57 -10.21 7.61
C SER A 6 -15.65 -9.13 8.20
N GLU A 7 -14.53 -8.88 7.57
CA GLU A 7 -13.62 -7.80 7.91
C GLU A 7 -14.36 -6.45 7.96
N PHE A 8 -15.22 -6.18 6.98
CA PHE A 8 -16.03 -4.95 6.93
C PHE A 8 -16.98 -4.81 8.11
N ASP A 9 -17.60 -5.89 8.58
CA ASP A 9 -18.47 -5.88 9.78
C ASP A 9 -17.65 -5.55 11.03
N PHE A 10 -16.42 -6.08 11.13
CA PHE A 10 -15.51 -5.76 12.22
C PHE A 10 -15.11 -4.29 12.21
N ILE A 11 -14.68 -3.76 11.05
CA ILE A 11 -14.29 -2.36 10.88
C ILE A 11 -15.46 -1.42 11.22
N ALA A 12 -16.67 -1.74 10.77
CA ALA A 12 -17.87 -0.97 11.10
C ALA A 12 -18.14 -0.94 12.62
N SER A 13 -18.04 -2.09 13.28
CA SER A 13 -18.17 -2.20 14.74
C SER A 13 -17.09 -1.39 15.49
N LEU A 14 -15.84 -1.49 15.04
CA LEU A 14 -14.72 -0.74 15.62
C LEU A 14 -14.93 0.77 15.47
N ARG A 15 -15.31 1.22 14.28
CA ARG A 15 -15.66 2.63 14.02
C ARG A 15 -16.74 3.13 14.99
N GLN A 16 -17.79 2.37 15.19
CA GLN A 16 -18.86 2.73 16.12
C GLN A 16 -18.35 2.86 17.57
N ARG A 17 -17.53 1.91 18.02
CA ARG A 17 -16.93 1.94 19.38
C ARG A 17 -16.02 3.16 19.58
N VAL A 18 -15.15 3.48 18.61
CA VAL A 18 -14.27 4.64 18.67
C VAL A 18 -15.07 5.95 18.63
N THR A 19 -16.10 6.04 17.79
CA THR A 19 -16.97 7.23 17.70
C THR A 19 -17.75 7.47 18.99
N SER A 20 -18.09 6.40 19.72
CA SER A 20 -18.79 6.47 21.03
C SER A 20 -17.84 6.83 22.17
N SER A 21 -16.54 6.83 21.96
CA SER A 21 -15.54 7.22 22.95
C SER A 21 -15.62 8.72 23.26
N ALA A 22 -15.38 9.09 24.52
CA ALA A 22 -15.29 10.48 24.94
C ALA A 22 -14.06 11.24 24.38
N LEU A 23 -13.08 10.48 23.85
CA LEU A 23 -11.86 11.05 23.25
C LEU A 23 -12.15 11.47 21.80
N LYS A 24 -12.40 12.74 21.60
CA LYS A 24 -12.56 13.36 20.27
C LYS A 24 -11.38 14.29 20.02
N SER A 25 -10.74 14.11 18.87
CA SER A 25 -9.71 15.05 18.41
C SER A 25 -10.34 16.05 17.43
N GLU A 26 -10.28 17.34 17.75
CA GLU A 26 -10.76 18.41 16.85
C GLU A 26 -9.92 18.52 15.56
N SER A 27 -8.70 17.97 15.57
CA SER A 27 -7.82 17.94 14.38
C SER A 27 -8.15 16.80 13.43
N LEU A 28 -8.83 15.72 13.87
CA LEU A 28 -9.18 14.58 13.02
C LEU A 28 -10.31 14.96 12.06
N ILE A 29 -10.06 14.89 10.76
CA ILE A 29 -11.02 15.16 9.68
C ILE A 29 -11.68 13.88 9.20
N ALA A 30 -10.87 12.85 8.93
CA ALA A 30 -11.33 11.51 8.57
C ALA A 30 -10.52 10.45 9.32
N GLY A 31 -11.17 9.33 9.65
CA GLY A 31 -10.56 8.21 10.37
C GLY A 31 -11.05 6.88 9.86
N ILE A 32 -11.31 5.92 10.75
CA ILE A 32 -11.73 4.56 10.41
C ILE A 32 -12.90 4.56 9.43
N GLY A 33 -12.70 3.91 8.26
CA GLY A 33 -13.70 3.77 7.20
C GLY A 33 -13.34 4.50 5.90
N ASP A 34 -12.24 5.23 5.87
CA ASP A 34 -11.60 5.74 4.64
C ASP A 34 -10.27 4.99 4.39
N VAL A 35 -9.60 5.30 3.27
CA VAL A 35 -8.30 4.67 2.87
C VAL A 35 -7.19 5.04 3.84
N ALA A 36 -7.25 6.27 4.37
CA ALA A 36 -6.26 6.80 5.31
C ALA A 36 -6.91 7.72 6.34
N ALA A 37 -6.21 7.99 7.44
CA ALA A 37 -6.60 9.01 8.38
C ALA A 37 -6.14 10.40 7.89
N VAL A 38 -6.99 11.42 8.09
CA VAL A 38 -6.71 12.81 7.72
C VAL A 38 -6.78 13.71 8.94
N PHE A 39 -5.75 14.51 9.15
CA PHE A 39 -5.65 15.45 10.25
C PHE A 39 -5.42 16.88 9.75
N ARG A 40 -6.02 17.85 10.43
CA ARG A 40 -5.71 19.26 10.22
C ARG A 40 -4.32 19.56 10.80
N SER A 41 -3.41 20.08 9.97
CA SER A 41 -2.10 20.56 10.37
C SER A 41 -2.14 22.05 10.68
N SER A 42 -1.22 22.54 11.52
CA SER A 42 -1.12 23.94 11.92
C SER A 42 -0.72 24.91 10.79
N ALA A 43 -0.27 24.40 9.64
CA ALA A 43 0.27 25.19 8.53
C ALA A 43 -0.69 25.37 7.33
N GLY A 44 -2.02 25.24 7.53
CA GLY A 44 -2.98 25.29 6.42
C GLY A 44 -2.92 24.07 5.49
N LYS A 45 -2.36 22.96 5.97
CA LYS A 45 -2.25 21.68 5.30
C LYS A 45 -3.00 20.61 6.09
N GLU A 46 -3.30 19.53 5.43
CA GLU A 46 -3.80 18.30 6.01
C GLU A 46 -2.73 17.21 5.91
N MET A 47 -2.54 16.46 6.98
CA MET A 47 -1.68 15.29 7.01
C MET A 47 -2.53 14.05 6.78
N VAL A 48 -2.07 13.19 5.90
CA VAL A 48 -2.68 11.92 5.55
C VAL A 48 -1.77 10.81 6.04
N ILE A 49 -2.31 9.83 6.78
CA ILE A 49 -1.54 8.72 7.33
C ILE A 49 -2.30 7.41 7.04
N THR A 50 -1.62 6.45 6.47
CA THR A 50 -2.10 5.09 6.26
C THR A 50 -1.17 4.06 6.87
N ALA A 51 -1.66 2.84 7.05
CA ALA A 51 -0.90 1.69 7.48
C ALA A 51 -1.39 0.43 6.75
N ASP A 52 -0.45 -0.37 6.25
CA ASP A 52 -0.70 -1.65 5.58
C ASP A 52 0.11 -2.76 6.22
N LEU A 53 -0.54 -3.87 6.50
CA LEU A 53 0.07 -5.08 7.03
C LEU A 53 0.16 -6.14 5.93
N LEU A 54 1.37 -6.64 5.68
CA LEU A 54 1.62 -7.76 4.78
C LEU A 54 2.08 -8.98 5.57
N VAL A 55 1.39 -10.10 5.39
CA VAL A 55 1.66 -11.36 6.10
C VAL A 55 2.02 -12.44 5.08
N GLU A 56 3.11 -13.15 5.34
CA GLU A 56 3.54 -14.28 4.51
C GLU A 56 2.45 -15.35 4.46
N ASP A 57 2.28 -15.98 3.30
CA ASP A 57 1.25 -16.96 2.91
C ASP A 57 -0.18 -16.39 2.79
N ILE A 58 -0.38 -15.11 3.11
CA ILE A 58 -1.64 -14.38 2.88
C ILE A 58 -1.46 -13.39 1.73
N ASP A 59 -0.53 -12.44 1.86
CA ASP A 59 -0.35 -11.32 0.91
C ASP A 59 0.80 -11.57 -0.07
N PHE A 60 1.74 -12.43 0.30
CA PHE A 60 2.89 -12.86 -0.50
C PHE A 60 3.41 -14.22 -0.04
N ARG A 61 4.27 -14.83 -0.86
CA ARG A 61 5.05 -16.02 -0.49
C ARG A 61 6.52 -15.76 -0.78
N ARG A 62 7.41 -15.97 0.21
CA ARG A 62 8.87 -15.79 0.03
C ARG A 62 9.45 -16.73 -1.04
N THR A 63 8.80 -17.87 -1.31
CA THR A 63 9.23 -18.81 -2.36
C THR A 63 8.99 -18.32 -3.78
N THR A 64 8.09 -17.32 -3.95
CA THR A 64 7.70 -16.80 -5.27
C THR A 64 7.89 -15.30 -5.39
N THR A 65 8.19 -14.60 -4.29
CA THR A 65 8.39 -13.15 -4.26
C THR A 65 9.83 -12.85 -3.84
N PRO A 66 10.70 -12.47 -4.75
CA PRO A 66 12.06 -12.06 -4.41
C PRO A 66 12.07 -10.94 -3.36
N PRO A 67 13.01 -10.96 -2.40
CA PRO A 67 13.03 -9.99 -1.29
C PRO A 67 13.09 -8.54 -1.75
N TYR A 68 13.83 -8.23 -2.81
CA TYR A 68 13.87 -6.90 -3.42
C TYR A 68 12.49 -6.43 -3.92
N LEU A 69 11.73 -7.30 -4.61
CA LEU A 69 10.38 -7.00 -5.07
C LEU A 69 9.38 -6.92 -3.92
N LEU A 70 9.60 -7.69 -2.85
CA LEU A 70 8.80 -7.60 -1.64
C LEU A 70 8.99 -6.26 -0.93
N GLY A 71 10.23 -5.78 -0.82
CA GLY A 71 10.53 -4.47 -0.26
C GLY A 71 9.85 -3.34 -1.04
N HIS A 72 9.94 -3.38 -2.37
CA HIS A 72 9.20 -2.46 -3.24
C HIS A 72 7.68 -2.53 -2.99
N LYS A 73 7.11 -3.74 -3.02
CA LYS A 73 5.66 -3.95 -2.82
C LYS A 73 5.19 -3.42 -1.47
N SER A 74 5.96 -3.65 -0.40
CA SER A 74 5.59 -3.24 0.96
C SER A 74 5.41 -1.73 1.10
N LEU A 75 6.21 -0.94 0.42
CA LEU A 75 6.04 0.51 0.40
C LEU A 75 4.98 0.94 -0.62
N ALA A 76 4.89 0.26 -1.77
CA ALA A 76 4.00 0.63 -2.87
C ALA A 76 2.52 0.57 -2.49
N VAL A 77 2.10 -0.39 -1.64
CA VAL A 77 0.70 -0.49 -1.19
C VAL A 77 0.29 0.76 -0.39
N SER A 78 1.08 1.16 0.58
CA SER A 78 0.79 2.37 1.38
C SER A 78 0.95 3.67 0.57
N LEU A 79 1.89 3.73 -0.39
CA LEU A 79 1.97 4.86 -1.32
C LEU A 79 0.73 4.97 -2.22
N SER A 80 0.11 3.85 -2.56
CA SER A 80 -1.14 3.83 -3.31
C SER A 80 -2.28 4.49 -2.54
N ASP A 81 -2.37 4.26 -1.24
CA ASP A 81 -3.36 4.89 -0.37
C ASP A 81 -3.14 6.41 -0.25
N ILE A 82 -1.89 6.84 -0.07
CA ILE A 82 -1.57 8.28 -0.08
C ILE A 82 -1.96 8.92 -1.42
N ALA A 83 -1.69 8.22 -2.54
CA ALA A 83 -2.11 8.65 -3.88
C ALA A 83 -3.64 8.74 -4.01
N ALA A 84 -4.37 7.74 -3.49
CA ALA A 84 -5.83 7.72 -3.49
C ALA A 84 -6.46 8.85 -2.66
N MET A 85 -5.71 9.40 -1.71
CA MET A 85 -6.13 10.59 -0.94
C MET A 85 -5.72 11.92 -1.60
N GLY A 86 -5.08 11.91 -2.78
CA GLY A 86 -4.60 13.10 -3.46
C GLY A 86 -3.42 13.79 -2.76
N ALA A 87 -2.72 13.08 -1.88
CA ALA A 87 -1.66 13.63 -1.05
C ALA A 87 -0.26 13.31 -1.61
N ARG A 88 0.71 14.13 -1.24
CA ARG A 88 2.13 13.93 -1.53
C ARG A 88 2.76 13.14 -0.40
N PRO A 89 3.31 11.93 -0.64
CA PRO A 89 3.97 11.16 0.40
C PRO A 89 5.26 11.87 0.85
N MET A 90 5.62 11.73 2.13
CA MET A 90 6.77 12.40 2.73
C MET A 90 7.63 11.48 3.57
N TRP A 91 7.02 10.67 4.42
CA TRP A 91 7.71 9.83 5.41
C TRP A 91 7.14 8.43 5.44
N SER A 92 7.99 7.47 5.77
CA SER A 92 7.60 6.09 6.04
C SER A 92 8.23 5.55 7.32
N LEU A 93 7.52 4.64 7.96
CA LEU A 93 7.99 3.77 9.04
C LEU A 93 7.75 2.34 8.59
N ILE A 94 8.75 1.47 8.74
CA ILE A 94 8.63 0.06 8.35
C ILE A 94 8.97 -0.82 9.54
N SER A 95 8.00 -1.62 9.99
CA SER A 95 8.24 -2.66 10.99
C SER A 95 8.27 -4.02 10.31
N ILE A 96 9.28 -4.84 10.59
CA ILE A 96 9.44 -6.15 9.99
C ILE A 96 9.73 -7.22 11.04
N GLY A 97 8.90 -8.26 11.05
CA GLY A 97 9.14 -9.49 11.79
C GLY A 97 9.65 -10.59 10.86
N VAL A 98 10.78 -11.23 11.20
CA VAL A 98 11.43 -12.23 10.33
C VAL A 98 11.81 -13.47 11.13
N PRO A 99 11.60 -14.69 10.59
CA PRO A 99 12.11 -15.91 11.20
C PRO A 99 13.63 -15.95 11.26
N GLU A 100 14.18 -16.70 12.22
CA GLU A 100 15.62 -16.79 12.45
C GLU A 100 16.39 -17.28 11.22
N ASP A 101 15.88 -18.27 10.49
CA ASP A 101 16.49 -18.80 9.29
C ASP A 101 16.58 -17.78 8.16
N VAL A 102 15.59 -16.90 8.03
CA VAL A 102 15.59 -15.80 7.05
C VAL A 102 16.53 -14.69 7.48
N TRP A 103 16.57 -14.38 8.80
CA TRP A 103 17.44 -13.36 9.36
C TRP A 103 18.92 -13.61 9.10
N GLN A 104 19.34 -14.87 9.06
CA GLN A 104 20.73 -15.27 8.80
C GLN A 104 21.13 -15.20 7.31
N THR A 105 20.23 -14.75 6.43
CA THR A 105 20.46 -14.59 4.98
C THR A 105 20.56 -13.13 4.58
N GLU A 106 20.83 -12.87 3.29
CA GLU A 106 20.77 -11.52 2.70
C GLU A 106 19.35 -11.01 2.44
N PHE A 107 18.33 -11.74 2.87
CA PHE A 107 16.93 -11.42 2.60
C PHE A 107 16.56 -9.99 3.04
N VAL A 108 16.89 -9.63 4.28
CA VAL A 108 16.55 -8.32 4.86
C VAL A 108 17.28 -7.20 4.13
N ASN A 109 18.54 -7.40 3.75
CA ASN A 109 19.31 -6.42 2.98
C ASN A 109 18.65 -6.17 1.62
N HIS A 110 18.37 -7.22 0.85
CA HIS A 110 17.70 -7.09 -0.44
C HIS A 110 16.28 -6.53 -0.33
N PHE A 111 15.57 -6.83 0.75
CA PHE A 111 14.27 -6.23 1.02
C PHE A 111 14.38 -4.71 1.14
N TYR A 112 15.30 -4.21 1.95
CA TYR A 112 15.50 -2.77 2.09
C TYR A 112 16.07 -2.11 0.83
N ASP A 113 16.85 -2.81 0.01
CA ASP A 113 17.31 -2.28 -1.29
C ASP A 113 16.12 -1.91 -2.19
N GLY A 114 15.16 -2.81 -2.34
CA GLY A 114 13.96 -2.57 -3.15
C GLY A 114 13.02 -1.51 -2.56
N LEU A 115 12.88 -1.49 -1.24
CA LEU A 115 12.11 -0.49 -0.52
C LEU A 115 12.72 0.91 -0.69
N LEU A 116 14.02 1.05 -0.48
CA LEU A 116 14.73 2.33 -0.56
C LEU A 116 14.81 2.86 -2.00
N GLU A 117 14.89 1.98 -3.00
CA GLU A 117 14.80 2.42 -4.40
C GLU A 117 13.46 3.12 -4.66
N LEU A 118 12.35 2.50 -4.24
CA LEU A 118 11.02 3.10 -4.40
C LEU A 118 10.85 4.38 -3.57
N ALA A 119 11.34 4.37 -2.33
CA ALA A 119 11.31 5.53 -1.45
C ALA A 119 12.04 6.72 -2.09
N ASN A 120 13.24 6.49 -2.61
CA ASN A 120 14.03 7.51 -3.32
C ASN A 120 13.32 8.02 -4.58
N HIS A 121 12.67 7.12 -5.35
CA HIS A 121 11.94 7.49 -6.56
C HIS A 121 10.82 8.51 -6.27
N TYR A 122 10.10 8.35 -5.16
CA TYR A 122 8.99 9.24 -4.76
C TYR A 122 9.39 10.31 -3.74
N GLY A 123 10.66 10.40 -3.35
CA GLY A 123 11.15 11.37 -2.37
C GLY A 123 10.62 11.12 -0.96
N VAL A 124 10.35 9.87 -0.61
CA VAL A 124 9.86 9.46 0.70
C VAL A 124 11.05 9.13 1.61
N ASN A 125 11.08 9.72 2.80
CA ASN A 125 12.11 9.44 3.78
C ASN A 125 11.69 8.29 4.69
N LEU A 126 12.49 7.22 4.73
CA LEU A 126 12.37 6.20 5.78
C LEU A 126 12.91 6.81 7.09
N ILE A 127 12.04 7.08 8.06
CA ILE A 127 12.40 7.79 9.29
C ILE A 127 12.47 6.89 10.53
N GLY A 128 12.18 5.61 10.38
CA GLY A 128 12.25 4.62 11.46
C GLY A 128 11.44 3.38 11.19
N GLY A 129 11.12 2.67 12.23
CA GLY A 129 10.37 1.41 12.23
C GLY A 129 10.83 0.52 13.37
N ASP A 130 10.53 -0.75 13.26
CA ASP A 130 10.95 -1.75 14.25
C ASP A 130 11.37 -3.04 13.55
N THR A 131 12.21 -3.84 14.22
CA THR A 131 12.65 -5.13 13.71
C THR A 131 12.55 -6.17 14.81
N SER A 132 11.80 -7.22 14.56
CA SER A 132 11.58 -8.30 15.53
C SER A 132 11.76 -9.67 14.90
N ARG A 133 11.86 -10.70 15.72
CA ARG A 133 11.84 -12.09 15.30
C ARG A 133 10.44 -12.64 15.35
N THR A 134 10.13 -13.50 14.39
CA THR A 134 8.92 -14.32 14.37
C THR A 134 9.30 -15.80 14.38
N ASN A 135 8.34 -16.65 14.67
CA ASN A 135 8.60 -18.09 14.70
C ASN A 135 8.68 -18.71 13.29
N GLU A 136 7.77 -18.34 12.38
CA GLU A 136 7.60 -19.03 11.10
C GLU A 136 7.45 -18.07 9.91
N SER A 137 6.60 -17.06 10.01
CA SER A 137 6.19 -16.20 8.90
C SER A 137 6.82 -14.80 8.98
N ILE A 138 7.10 -14.22 7.83
CA ILE A 138 7.46 -12.82 7.72
C ILE A 138 6.20 -11.97 7.85
N VAL A 139 6.29 -10.91 8.65
CA VAL A 139 5.23 -9.92 8.84
C VAL A 139 5.83 -8.54 8.61
N ILE A 140 5.19 -7.72 7.79
CA ILE A 140 5.66 -6.38 7.45
C ILE A 140 4.53 -5.39 7.69
N ASP A 141 4.79 -4.35 8.47
CA ASP A 141 3.89 -3.23 8.67
C ASP A 141 4.52 -1.98 8.05
N SER A 142 3.79 -1.36 7.12
CA SER A 142 4.21 -0.16 6.40
C SER A 142 3.29 1.00 6.77
N VAL A 143 3.83 2.00 7.45
CA VAL A 143 3.12 3.24 7.75
C VAL A 143 3.69 4.35 6.89
N VAL A 144 2.82 5.03 6.13
CA VAL A 144 3.23 6.16 5.30
C VAL A 144 2.42 7.40 5.67
N ALA A 145 3.12 8.52 5.79
CA ALA A 145 2.53 9.82 6.00
C ALA A 145 2.81 10.74 4.80
N GLY A 146 1.79 11.48 4.39
CA GLY A 146 1.83 12.48 3.34
C GLY A 146 1.09 13.75 3.72
N GLU A 147 1.11 14.73 2.85
CA GLU A 147 0.38 15.98 3.05
C GLU A 147 -0.32 16.46 1.78
N CYS A 148 -1.40 17.20 1.97
CA CYS A 148 -2.08 17.97 0.92
C CYS A 148 -2.49 19.35 1.44
N ALA A 149 -2.97 20.21 0.56
CA ALA A 149 -3.55 21.49 0.98
C ALA A 149 -4.83 21.27 1.80
N ALA A 150 -5.15 22.18 2.70
CA ALA A 150 -6.35 22.09 3.52
C ALA A 150 -7.62 22.00 2.65
N GLY A 151 -8.44 21.00 2.89
CA GLY A 151 -9.66 20.70 2.12
C GLY A 151 -9.41 20.09 0.74
N ALA A 152 -8.19 19.61 0.46
CA ALA A 152 -7.85 18.96 -0.81
C ALA A 152 -7.78 17.43 -0.73
N ALA A 153 -7.85 16.85 0.47
CA ALA A 153 -7.88 15.40 0.63
C ALA A 153 -9.12 14.81 -0.06
N VAL A 154 -8.91 13.86 -0.98
CA VAL A 154 -9.99 13.18 -1.72
C VAL A 154 -10.44 11.96 -0.92
N MET A 155 -11.71 11.93 -0.57
CA MET A 155 -12.29 10.86 0.27
C MET A 155 -13.04 9.84 -0.59
N ARG A 156 -13.12 8.59 -0.13
CA ARG A 156 -14.03 7.58 -0.72
C ARG A 156 -15.49 8.04 -0.72
N SER A 157 -15.90 8.72 0.34
CA SER A 157 -17.26 9.18 0.56
C SER A 157 -17.70 10.34 -0.35
N GLY A 158 -16.80 10.87 -1.18
CA GLY A 158 -17.10 11.96 -2.11
C GLY A 158 -17.93 11.56 -3.32
N ALA A 159 -17.96 10.28 -3.68
CA ALA A 159 -18.69 9.75 -4.84
C ALA A 159 -20.21 9.95 -4.74
N LYS A 160 -20.85 10.28 -5.87
CA LYS A 160 -22.30 10.52 -5.98
C LYS A 160 -22.90 9.73 -7.14
N PRO A 161 -24.19 9.39 -7.07
CA PRO A 161 -24.89 8.82 -8.23
C PRO A 161 -24.81 9.74 -9.45
N GLY A 162 -24.37 9.18 -10.57
CA GLY A 162 -24.14 9.92 -11.82
C GLY A 162 -22.67 10.26 -12.09
N ASP A 163 -21.77 10.08 -11.12
CA ASP A 163 -20.34 10.23 -11.34
C ASP A 163 -19.83 9.18 -12.35
N GLN A 164 -18.87 9.57 -13.18
CA GLN A 164 -18.20 8.67 -14.11
C GLN A 164 -17.02 7.99 -13.42
N ILE A 165 -16.88 6.68 -13.67
CA ILE A 165 -15.78 5.87 -13.11
C ILE A 165 -14.64 5.80 -14.12
N PHE A 166 -13.44 6.17 -13.68
CA PHE A 166 -12.21 6.09 -14.46
C PHE A 166 -11.20 5.16 -13.76
N VAL A 167 -10.32 4.57 -14.55
CA VAL A 167 -9.23 3.72 -14.06
C VAL A 167 -7.91 4.23 -14.65
N THR A 168 -6.91 4.41 -13.79
CA THR A 168 -5.55 4.76 -14.21
C THR A 168 -4.80 3.54 -14.70
N GLY A 169 -4.95 3.19 -15.96
CA GLY A 169 -4.34 2.02 -16.58
C GLY A 169 -5.33 0.90 -16.84
N SER A 170 -4.91 -0.36 -16.72
CA SER A 170 -5.72 -1.55 -16.98
C SER A 170 -5.85 -2.42 -15.73
N LEU A 171 -7.05 -2.98 -15.53
CA LEU A 171 -7.34 -3.92 -14.44
C LEU A 171 -7.09 -5.37 -14.87
N GLY A 172 -6.86 -6.25 -13.88
CA GLY A 172 -6.78 -7.70 -14.05
C GLY A 172 -5.37 -8.27 -14.25
N ALA A 173 -4.39 -7.48 -14.68
CA ALA A 173 -3.04 -8.00 -14.93
C ALA A 173 -2.36 -8.55 -13.65
N ALA A 174 -2.50 -7.90 -12.50
CA ALA A 174 -1.97 -8.40 -11.22
C ALA A 174 -2.63 -9.73 -10.82
N ALA A 175 -3.95 -9.85 -10.94
CA ALA A 175 -4.67 -11.09 -10.64
C ALA A 175 -4.28 -12.23 -11.60
N ALA A 176 -4.06 -11.91 -12.89
CA ALA A 176 -3.53 -12.88 -13.86
C ALA A 176 -2.11 -13.32 -13.48
N GLY A 177 -1.24 -12.37 -13.10
CA GLY A 177 0.12 -12.65 -12.62
C GLY A 177 0.12 -13.58 -11.41
N LEU A 178 -0.72 -13.31 -10.41
CA LEU A 178 -0.85 -14.18 -9.24
C LEU A 178 -1.23 -15.62 -9.64
N ARG A 179 -2.22 -15.80 -10.49
CA ARG A 179 -2.63 -17.14 -10.97
C ARG A 179 -1.54 -17.86 -11.73
N LEU A 180 -0.72 -17.14 -12.49
CA LEU A 180 0.42 -17.73 -13.20
C LEU A 180 1.52 -18.15 -12.23
N ILE A 181 1.83 -17.32 -11.23
CA ILE A 181 2.77 -17.63 -10.14
C ILE A 181 2.32 -18.89 -9.38
N GLU A 182 1.04 -18.99 -9.05
CA GLU A 182 0.46 -20.18 -8.38
C GLU A 182 0.57 -21.46 -9.22
N ARG A 183 0.72 -21.33 -10.55
CA ARG A 183 0.96 -22.44 -11.49
C ARG A 183 2.44 -22.69 -11.77
N GLY A 184 3.33 -22.01 -11.04
CA GLY A 184 4.78 -22.19 -11.15
C GLY A 184 5.50 -21.24 -12.10
N ALA A 185 4.81 -20.22 -12.65
CA ALA A 185 5.48 -19.20 -13.43
C ALA A 185 6.39 -18.34 -12.53
N HIS A 186 7.56 -17.97 -13.03
CA HIS A 186 8.53 -17.10 -12.38
C HIS A 186 9.12 -16.13 -13.42
N LEU A 187 9.71 -15.02 -12.96
CA LEU A 187 10.38 -14.08 -13.84
C LEU A 187 11.56 -14.74 -14.54
N ALA A 188 11.69 -14.49 -15.85
CA ALA A 188 12.78 -15.03 -16.64
C ALA A 188 14.12 -14.43 -16.20
N GLU A 189 15.19 -15.22 -16.27
CA GLU A 189 16.55 -14.68 -16.17
C GLU A 189 16.82 -13.77 -17.38
N GLN A 190 17.37 -12.59 -17.14
CA GLN A 190 17.46 -11.45 -18.07
C GLN A 190 18.09 -11.74 -19.46
N ASN A 191 18.69 -12.91 -19.67
CA ASN A 191 19.42 -13.24 -20.90
C ASN A 191 18.72 -14.21 -21.86
N LEU A 192 17.49 -14.65 -21.59
CA LEU A 192 16.81 -15.71 -22.37
C LEU A 192 15.38 -15.33 -22.82
N ALA A 193 15.00 -14.06 -22.71
CA ALA A 193 13.63 -13.66 -22.95
C ALA A 193 13.30 -13.58 -24.45
N ASP A 194 12.62 -14.58 -24.97
CA ASP A 194 11.85 -14.48 -26.21
C ASP A 194 10.59 -13.59 -26.02
N GLU A 195 9.88 -13.31 -27.08
CA GLU A 195 8.72 -12.40 -27.07
C GLU A 195 7.59 -12.88 -26.10
N ASP A 196 7.41 -14.18 -25.96
CA ASP A 196 6.37 -14.75 -25.09
C ASP A 196 6.80 -14.69 -23.62
N SER A 197 8.08 -14.88 -23.32
CA SER A 197 8.66 -14.67 -21.99
C SER A 197 8.54 -13.20 -21.55
N GLN A 198 8.76 -12.25 -22.46
CA GLN A 198 8.59 -10.81 -22.15
C GLN A 198 7.12 -10.46 -21.83
N LYS A 199 6.17 -11.04 -22.55
CA LYS A 199 4.73 -10.87 -22.27
C LYS A 199 4.36 -11.46 -20.91
N LEU A 200 4.89 -12.64 -20.58
CA LEU A 200 4.70 -13.29 -19.29
C LEU A 200 5.27 -12.43 -18.17
N ASP A 201 6.53 -11.99 -18.28
CA ASP A 201 7.18 -11.13 -17.29
C ASP A 201 6.40 -9.83 -17.06
N HIS A 202 5.84 -9.23 -18.11
CA HIS A 202 5.00 -8.04 -17.98
C HIS A 202 3.78 -8.28 -17.08
N VAL A 203 3.16 -9.45 -17.15
CA VAL A 203 2.01 -9.80 -16.30
C VAL A 203 2.45 -10.13 -14.87
N LEU A 204 3.56 -10.87 -14.71
CA LEU A 204 4.11 -11.23 -13.39
C LEU A 204 4.56 -9.98 -12.62
N ILE A 205 5.24 -9.05 -13.30
CA ILE A 205 5.74 -7.83 -12.67
C ILE A 205 4.61 -6.94 -12.14
N ARG A 206 3.42 -6.97 -12.75
CA ARG A 206 2.23 -6.23 -12.26
C ARG A 206 1.78 -6.73 -10.88
N GLN A 207 2.01 -8.00 -10.55
CA GLN A 207 1.73 -8.58 -9.23
C GLN A 207 2.87 -8.38 -8.25
N LEU A 208 4.11 -8.60 -8.71
CA LEU A 208 5.29 -8.62 -7.85
C LEU A 208 5.85 -7.23 -7.55
N ARG A 209 5.72 -6.31 -8.50
CA ARG A 209 6.22 -4.93 -8.41
C ARG A 209 5.12 -3.92 -8.78
N PRO A 210 4.09 -3.76 -7.94
CA PRO A 210 3.02 -2.82 -8.21
C PRO A 210 3.56 -1.39 -8.26
N GLU A 211 3.02 -0.59 -9.17
CA GLU A 211 3.41 0.81 -9.32
C GLU A 211 2.35 1.74 -8.73
N PRO A 212 2.64 2.43 -7.62
CA PRO A 212 1.69 3.36 -7.00
C PRO A 212 1.50 4.58 -7.90
N ARG A 213 0.27 5.05 -8.03
CA ARG A 213 -0.10 6.15 -8.95
C ARG A 213 0.05 7.53 -8.29
N VAL A 214 1.16 7.76 -7.56
CA VAL A 214 1.40 8.97 -6.76
C VAL A 214 1.26 10.24 -7.60
N GLY A 215 1.90 10.30 -8.77
CA GLY A 215 1.81 11.47 -9.65
C GLY A 215 0.39 11.78 -10.12
N TRP A 216 -0.39 10.74 -10.46
CA TRP A 216 -1.81 10.90 -10.81
C TRP A 216 -2.63 11.35 -9.61
N GLY A 217 -2.44 10.73 -8.45
CA GLY A 217 -3.14 11.09 -7.22
C GLY A 217 -2.96 12.57 -6.87
N ILE A 218 -1.72 13.05 -6.88
CA ILE A 218 -1.40 14.46 -6.60
C ILE A 218 -2.13 15.41 -7.57
N VAL A 219 -2.05 15.16 -8.87
CA VAL A 219 -2.70 16.03 -9.87
C VAL A 219 -4.22 16.03 -9.70
N LEU A 220 -4.84 14.84 -9.51
CA LEU A 220 -6.28 14.71 -9.32
C LEU A 220 -6.76 15.43 -8.06
N GLY A 221 -5.98 15.43 -6.98
CA GLY A 221 -6.28 16.15 -5.74
C GLY A 221 -6.05 17.65 -5.83
N GLU A 222 -4.87 18.09 -6.29
CA GLU A 222 -4.51 19.51 -6.40
C GLU A 222 -5.43 20.27 -7.34
N GLU A 223 -5.75 19.67 -8.50
CA GLU A 223 -6.62 20.27 -9.52
C GLU A 223 -8.12 19.99 -9.27
N ARG A 224 -8.47 19.26 -8.19
CA ARG A 224 -9.85 18.88 -7.82
C ARG A 224 -10.62 18.21 -8.96
N LEU A 225 -9.95 17.34 -9.70
CA LEU A 225 -10.53 16.62 -10.85
C LEU A 225 -11.29 15.37 -10.47
N ALA A 226 -11.10 14.85 -9.25
CA ALA A 226 -11.81 13.68 -8.74
C ALA A 226 -12.69 14.05 -7.55
N THR A 227 -13.92 13.51 -7.53
CA THR A 227 -14.85 13.64 -6.40
C THR A 227 -14.60 12.56 -5.34
N ALA A 228 -14.09 11.41 -5.74
CA ALA A 228 -13.65 10.31 -4.89
C ALA A 228 -12.53 9.52 -5.57
N MET A 229 -11.68 8.89 -4.76
CA MET A 229 -10.65 7.96 -5.23
C MET A 229 -10.55 6.76 -4.29
N ILE A 230 -10.01 5.65 -4.79
CA ILE A 230 -9.77 4.42 -4.04
C ILE A 230 -8.50 3.74 -4.56
#